data_aadc8a790cee872593a6ad1e53763666
#
_entry.id   aadc8a790cee872593a6ad1e53763666
#
_cell.length_a   1.000
_cell.length_b   1.000
_cell.length_c   1.000
_cell.angle_alpha   90.00
_cell.angle_beta   90.00
_cell.angle_gamma   90.00
#
_symmetry.space_group_name_H-M   'P 1'
#
loop_
_entity.id
_entity.type
_entity.pdbx_description
1 polymer ?
#
loop_
_entity_poly.entity_id
_entity_poly.type
_entity_poly.pdbx_seq_one_letter_code
_entity_poly.pdbx_strand_id
1 'polypeptide(L)'
;MRINENKKGAVAVLVLSVVLFAAGCAGYFYYQLAGSGIFTMVMGLLCAAFCVRKIAQVGFLQIDDDGFGVQKGAKFAKFYFKDIEEISVKTIDTKREIDVLNVKFKRTKLDRDTAYGLIQPIGDNDAVILDKYELSKSEIFRKLKEKFEGENNANRK
;
A
#
# COMPACT_ATOMS: atom_id res chain seq x y z
N MET A 1 2.91 -15.81 -7.57
CA MET A 1 3.42 -14.58 -8.25
C MET A 1 3.59 -13.47 -7.23
N ARG A 2 4.71 -12.72 -7.26
CA ARG A 2 4.98 -11.63 -6.30
C ARG A 2 4.99 -10.28 -7.02
N ILE A 3 4.30 -9.28 -6.44
CA ILE A 3 4.16 -7.91 -6.96
C ILE A 3 4.62 -6.95 -5.86
N ASN A 4 5.68 -6.19 -6.11
CA ASN A 4 6.25 -5.30 -5.10
C ASN A 4 5.42 -4.02 -4.93
N GLU A 5 5.52 -3.40 -3.75
CA GLU A 5 4.94 -2.08 -3.49
C GLU A 5 5.65 -1.01 -4.34
N ASN A 6 4.87 -0.11 -4.93
CA ASN A 6 5.41 1.00 -5.72
C ASN A 6 5.93 2.11 -4.80
N LYS A 7 7.24 2.29 -4.78
CA LYS A 7 7.93 3.27 -3.92
C LYS A 7 8.30 4.58 -4.64
N LYS A 8 7.90 4.75 -5.91
CA LYS A 8 8.24 5.95 -6.71
C LYS A 8 7.84 7.25 -6.00
N GLY A 9 6.66 7.27 -5.37
CA GLY A 9 6.21 8.43 -4.61
C GLY A 9 7.10 8.76 -3.41
N ALA A 10 7.54 7.75 -2.65
CA ALA A 10 8.44 7.95 -1.51
C ALA A 10 9.81 8.46 -1.95
N VAL A 11 10.32 7.96 -3.08
CA VAL A 11 11.58 8.44 -3.68
C VAL A 11 11.46 9.89 -4.12
N ALA A 12 10.36 10.28 -4.79
CA ALA A 12 10.13 11.66 -5.21
C ALA A 12 10.07 12.63 -4.01
N VAL A 13 9.38 12.23 -2.93
CA VAL A 13 9.32 13.05 -1.70
C VAL A 13 10.69 13.11 -1.02
N LEU A 14 11.49 12.04 -1.06
CA LEU A 14 12.86 12.06 -0.53
C LEU A 14 13.73 13.10 -1.27
N VAL A 15 13.68 13.11 -2.60
CA VAL A 15 14.41 14.10 -3.41
C VAL A 15 13.98 15.52 -3.03
N LEU A 16 12.67 15.77 -2.93
CA LEU A 16 12.14 17.08 -2.52
C LEU A 16 12.61 17.46 -1.11
N SER A 17 12.67 16.50 -0.18
CA SER A 17 13.14 16.72 1.20
C SER A 17 14.62 17.15 1.24
N VAL A 18 15.45 16.56 0.39
CA VAL A 18 16.87 16.96 0.24
C VAL A 18 16.98 18.38 -0.29
N VAL A 19 16.16 18.75 -1.29
CA VAL A 19 16.13 20.11 -1.83
C VAL A 19 15.69 21.12 -0.76
N LEU A 20 14.65 20.80 0.02
CA LEU A 20 14.20 21.63 1.14
C LEU A 20 15.29 21.80 2.20
N PHE A 21 15.99 20.73 2.55
CA PHE A 21 17.12 20.82 3.50
C PHE A 21 18.23 21.74 2.98
N ALA A 22 18.62 21.59 1.70
CA ALA A 22 19.64 22.45 1.08
C ALA A 22 19.19 23.94 1.03
N ALA A 23 17.91 24.18 0.71
CA ALA A 23 17.33 25.54 0.73
C ALA A 23 17.34 26.14 2.14
N GLY A 24 17.03 25.33 3.18
CA GLY A 24 17.14 25.75 4.57
C GLY A 24 18.56 26.13 4.97
N CYS A 25 19.56 25.33 4.55
CA CYS A 25 20.98 25.66 4.74
C CYS A 25 21.35 26.99 4.06
N ALA A 26 20.96 27.16 2.81
CA ALA A 26 21.21 28.42 2.08
C ALA A 26 20.55 29.62 2.78
N GLY A 27 19.28 29.48 3.22
CA GLY A 27 18.55 30.49 3.98
C GLY A 27 19.26 30.89 5.27
N TYR A 28 19.78 29.93 5.99
CA TYR A 28 20.51 30.16 7.25
C TYR A 28 21.87 30.83 7.01
N PHE A 29 22.71 30.27 6.12
CA PHE A 29 24.08 30.71 5.97
C PHE A 29 24.26 31.96 5.11
N TYR A 30 23.49 32.09 4.01
CA TYR A 30 23.66 33.19 3.06
C TYR A 30 22.70 34.36 3.30
N TYR A 31 21.44 34.06 3.73
CA TYR A 31 20.43 35.10 3.90
C TYR A 31 20.20 35.50 5.35
N GLN A 32 20.94 34.90 6.29
CA GLN A 32 20.84 35.15 7.75
C GLN A 32 19.40 35.00 8.30
N LEU A 33 18.58 34.18 7.65
CA LEU A 33 17.21 33.89 8.04
C LEU A 33 17.20 32.78 9.10
N ALA A 34 17.73 33.07 10.31
CA ALA A 34 17.98 32.05 11.32
C ALA A 34 16.74 31.22 11.66
N GLY A 35 15.58 31.84 11.92
CA GLY A 35 14.36 31.13 12.31
C GLY A 35 13.79 30.26 11.18
N SER A 36 13.56 30.83 10.01
CA SER A 36 12.98 30.11 8.87
C SER A 36 13.94 29.11 8.25
N GLY A 37 15.25 29.44 8.20
CA GLY A 37 16.27 28.51 7.69
C GLY A 37 16.38 27.25 8.55
N ILE A 38 16.46 27.38 9.88
CA ILE A 38 16.50 26.24 10.80
C ILE A 38 15.20 25.40 10.70
N PHE A 39 14.03 26.05 10.67
CA PHE A 39 12.76 25.35 10.53
C PHE A 39 12.70 24.52 9.26
N THR A 40 13.11 25.09 8.11
CA THR A 40 13.12 24.40 6.81
C THR A 40 14.11 23.24 6.81
N MET A 41 15.30 23.38 7.42
CA MET A 41 16.26 22.28 7.58
C MET A 41 15.67 21.11 8.39
N VAL A 42 15.07 21.40 9.55
CA VAL A 42 14.48 20.39 10.43
C VAL A 42 13.35 19.66 9.72
N MET A 43 12.45 20.37 9.04
CA MET A 43 11.36 19.77 8.27
C MET A 43 11.87 18.90 7.13
N GLY A 44 12.87 19.36 6.37
CA GLY A 44 13.51 18.56 5.32
C GLY A 44 14.12 17.27 5.87
N LEU A 45 14.81 17.33 7.01
CA LEU A 45 15.43 16.17 7.63
C LEU A 45 14.40 15.15 8.14
N LEU A 46 13.34 15.61 8.80
CA LEU A 46 12.25 14.75 9.27
C LEU A 46 11.54 14.04 8.10
N CYS A 47 11.20 14.78 7.05
CA CYS A 47 10.59 14.19 5.86
C CYS A 47 11.51 13.17 5.19
N ALA A 48 12.81 13.46 5.10
CA ALA A 48 13.79 12.51 4.56
C ALA A 48 13.86 11.22 5.39
N ALA A 49 13.90 11.32 6.72
CA ALA A 49 13.93 10.16 7.61
C ALA A 49 12.67 9.27 7.44
N PHE A 50 11.48 9.87 7.33
CA PHE A 50 10.24 9.15 7.04
C PHE A 50 10.29 8.43 5.69
N CYS A 51 10.79 9.11 4.65
CA CYS A 51 10.90 8.52 3.31
C CYS A 51 11.89 7.36 3.27
N VAL A 52 13.05 7.49 3.90
CA VAL A 52 14.05 6.41 4.00
C VAL A 52 13.44 5.19 4.69
N ARG A 53 12.74 5.39 5.82
CA ARG A 53 12.04 4.31 6.51
C ARG A 53 11.00 3.63 5.62
N LYS A 54 10.19 4.41 4.89
CA LYS A 54 9.17 3.88 3.96
C LYS A 54 9.81 3.09 2.82
N ILE A 55 10.92 3.57 2.27
CA ILE A 55 11.66 2.90 1.19
C ILE A 55 12.30 1.59 1.68
N ALA A 56 12.83 1.58 2.91
CA ALA A 56 13.46 0.41 3.50
C ALA A 56 12.46 -0.70 3.89
N GLN A 57 11.20 -0.35 4.14
CA GLN A 57 10.17 -1.33 4.47
C GLN A 57 9.88 -2.22 3.26
N VAL A 58 9.89 -3.54 3.48
CA VAL A 58 9.46 -4.52 2.46
C VAL A 58 7.95 -4.53 2.40
N GLY A 59 7.40 -4.31 1.21
CA GLY A 59 5.97 -4.41 0.95
C GLY A 59 5.74 -5.16 -0.36
N PHE A 60 4.90 -6.20 -0.35
CA PHE A 60 4.51 -6.91 -1.57
C PHE A 60 3.14 -7.58 -1.41
N LEU A 61 2.52 -7.82 -2.55
CA LEU A 61 1.37 -8.68 -2.73
C LEU A 61 1.83 -9.96 -3.43
N GLN A 62 1.59 -11.10 -2.83
CA GLN A 62 1.87 -12.42 -3.41
C GLN A 62 0.55 -13.07 -3.81
N ILE A 63 0.45 -13.57 -5.04
CA ILE A 63 -0.71 -14.29 -5.55
C ILE A 63 -0.27 -15.73 -5.77
N ASP A 64 -0.90 -16.65 -5.02
CA ASP A 64 -0.71 -18.10 -5.08
C ASP A 64 -1.93 -18.76 -5.70
N ASP A 65 -1.90 -20.09 -5.86
CA ASP A 65 -3.02 -20.84 -6.42
C ASP A 65 -4.20 -20.95 -5.46
N ASP A 66 -3.93 -20.95 -4.15
CA ASP A 66 -4.90 -21.14 -3.07
C ASP A 66 -5.32 -19.83 -2.36
N GLY A 67 -4.71 -18.69 -2.72
CA GLY A 67 -5.01 -17.42 -2.08
C GLY A 67 -4.05 -16.30 -2.44
N PHE A 68 -4.06 -15.23 -1.65
CA PHE A 68 -3.09 -14.16 -1.76
C PHE A 68 -2.51 -13.78 -0.40
N GLY A 69 -1.24 -13.39 -0.40
CA GLY A 69 -0.53 -12.90 0.77
C GLY A 69 -0.21 -11.41 0.64
N VAL A 70 -0.31 -10.68 1.73
CA VAL A 70 0.09 -9.28 1.82
C VAL A 70 1.19 -9.15 2.85
N GLN A 71 2.31 -8.52 2.47
CA GLN A 71 3.37 -8.17 3.40
C GLN A 71 3.56 -6.67 3.48
N LYS A 72 3.75 -6.17 4.71
CA LYS A 72 4.06 -4.78 4.98
C LYS A 72 5.01 -4.67 6.18
N GLY A 73 6.26 -4.38 5.88
CA GLY A 73 7.33 -4.44 6.87
C GLY A 73 7.52 -5.87 7.40
N ALA A 74 7.45 -6.05 8.71
CA ALA A 74 7.57 -7.35 9.36
C ALA A 74 6.28 -8.18 9.38
N LYS A 75 5.12 -7.56 9.07
CA LYS A 75 3.83 -8.24 9.09
C LYS A 75 3.57 -8.91 7.75
N PHE A 76 3.12 -10.16 7.80
CA PHE A 76 2.65 -10.93 6.65
C PHE A 76 1.37 -11.66 7.04
N ALA A 77 0.38 -11.66 6.15
CA ALA A 77 -0.78 -12.52 6.26
C ALA A 77 -1.17 -13.08 4.91
N LYS A 78 -1.65 -14.32 4.91
CA LYS A 78 -2.19 -15.01 3.75
C LYS A 78 -3.70 -15.15 3.89
N PHE A 79 -4.42 -14.80 2.83
CA PHE A 79 -5.87 -14.87 2.72
C PHE A 79 -6.22 -15.92 1.67
N TYR A 80 -6.99 -16.93 2.07
CA TYR A 80 -7.32 -18.06 1.22
C TYR A 80 -8.57 -17.80 0.39
N PHE A 81 -8.56 -18.19 -0.88
CA PHE A 81 -9.70 -18.02 -1.78
C PHE A 81 -10.95 -18.75 -1.31
N LYS A 82 -10.79 -19.90 -0.62
CA LYS A 82 -11.91 -20.62 -0.02
C LYS A 82 -12.71 -19.82 1.02
N ASP A 83 -12.08 -18.82 1.65
CA ASP A 83 -12.67 -17.93 2.67
C ASP A 83 -13.22 -16.62 2.05
N ILE A 84 -13.01 -16.43 0.76
CA ILE A 84 -13.44 -15.25 0.01
C ILE A 84 -14.75 -15.56 -0.71
N GLU A 85 -15.68 -14.61 -0.65
CA GLU A 85 -16.96 -14.65 -1.38
C GLU A 85 -16.82 -13.98 -2.75
N GLU A 86 -16.19 -12.79 -2.78
CA GLU A 86 -16.10 -11.97 -3.98
C GLU A 86 -14.83 -11.10 -3.97
N ILE A 87 -14.26 -10.89 -5.14
CA ILE A 87 -13.19 -9.92 -5.38
C ILE A 87 -13.70 -8.93 -6.41
N SER A 88 -13.65 -7.63 -6.10
CA SER A 88 -14.15 -6.56 -6.98
C SER A 88 -13.25 -5.33 -6.92
N VAL A 89 -13.38 -4.45 -7.92
CA VAL A 89 -12.77 -3.11 -7.88
C VAL A 89 -13.89 -2.14 -7.54
N LYS A 90 -13.69 -1.34 -6.49
CA LYS A 90 -14.61 -0.27 -6.09
C LYS A 90 -13.92 1.08 -6.20
N THR A 91 -14.64 2.08 -6.68
CA THR A 91 -14.19 3.47 -6.66
C THR A 91 -14.66 4.11 -5.36
N ILE A 92 -13.73 4.48 -4.47
CA ILE A 92 -14.07 5.08 -3.17
C ILE A 92 -14.36 6.57 -3.30
N ASP A 93 -13.63 7.27 -4.16
CA ASP A 93 -13.80 8.72 -4.38
C ASP A 93 -14.10 8.98 -5.84
N THR A 94 -15.38 9.30 -6.13
CA THR A 94 -15.84 9.61 -7.49
C THR A 94 -15.23 10.88 -8.07
N LYS A 95 -14.76 11.82 -7.22
CA LYS A 95 -14.10 13.06 -7.69
C LYS A 95 -12.64 12.83 -8.09
N ARG A 96 -11.96 11.87 -7.48
CA ARG A 96 -10.54 11.56 -7.71
C ARG A 96 -10.33 10.22 -8.42
N GLU A 97 -11.42 9.50 -8.75
CA GLU A 97 -11.37 8.17 -9.38
C GLU A 97 -10.38 7.22 -8.70
N ILE A 98 -10.44 7.18 -7.35
CA ILE A 98 -9.56 6.30 -6.58
C ILE A 98 -10.16 4.90 -6.57
N ASP A 99 -9.65 4.05 -7.45
CA ASP A 99 -9.98 2.64 -7.48
C ASP A 99 -9.24 1.88 -6.39
N VAL A 100 -9.96 1.02 -5.70
CA VAL A 100 -9.42 0.12 -4.69
C VAL A 100 -9.84 -1.30 -4.97
N LEU A 101 -8.98 -2.24 -4.63
CA LEU A 101 -9.31 -3.66 -4.69
C LEU A 101 -10.08 -4.02 -3.42
N ASN A 102 -11.37 -4.35 -3.60
CA ASN A 102 -12.24 -4.81 -2.53
C ASN A 102 -12.29 -6.33 -2.51
N VAL A 103 -12.12 -6.91 -1.33
CA VAL A 103 -12.22 -8.34 -1.07
C VAL A 103 -13.33 -8.56 -0.05
N LYS A 104 -14.37 -9.28 -0.45
CA LYS A 104 -15.46 -9.67 0.43
C LYS A 104 -15.23 -11.10 0.93
N PHE A 105 -15.13 -11.24 2.23
CA PHE A 105 -14.94 -12.52 2.90
C PHE A 105 -16.28 -13.19 3.21
N LYS A 106 -16.31 -14.51 3.26
CA LYS A 106 -17.42 -15.26 3.79
C LYS A 106 -17.63 -14.90 5.26
N ARG A 107 -18.87 -15.03 5.73
CA ARG A 107 -19.26 -14.64 7.10
C ARG A 107 -18.29 -15.20 8.14
N THR A 108 -17.80 -14.35 9.05
CA THR A 108 -16.87 -14.66 10.15
C THR A 108 -15.45 -15.12 9.74
N LYS A 109 -15.07 -15.00 8.47
CA LYS A 109 -13.74 -15.43 7.99
C LYS A 109 -12.70 -14.30 7.93
N LEU A 110 -13.13 -13.04 8.04
CA LEU A 110 -12.20 -11.92 8.15
C LEU A 110 -11.69 -11.82 9.59
N ASP A 111 -10.47 -12.26 9.82
CA ASP A 111 -9.76 -11.99 11.08
C ASP A 111 -9.23 -10.55 11.04
N ARG A 112 -9.87 -9.67 11.82
CA ARG A 112 -9.54 -8.24 11.86
C ARG A 112 -8.16 -7.97 12.46
N ASP A 113 -7.73 -8.77 13.41
CA ASP A 113 -6.42 -8.59 14.07
C ASP A 113 -5.29 -8.94 13.11
N THR A 114 -5.43 -10.03 12.36
CA THR A 114 -4.49 -10.43 11.31
C THR A 114 -4.52 -9.45 10.14
N ALA A 115 -5.70 -8.95 9.75
CA ALA A 115 -5.87 -8.00 8.65
C ALA A 115 -5.32 -6.60 8.99
N TYR A 116 -5.27 -6.25 10.29
CA TYR A 116 -4.90 -4.90 10.73
C TYR A 116 -3.51 -4.47 10.26
N GLY A 117 -3.49 -3.37 9.52
CA GLY A 117 -2.27 -2.79 8.95
C GLY A 117 -1.77 -3.43 7.64
N LEU A 118 -2.41 -4.51 7.16
CA LEU A 118 -2.13 -5.17 5.89
C LEU A 118 -3.20 -4.84 4.84
N ILE A 119 -4.46 -5.12 5.17
CA ILE A 119 -5.64 -4.72 4.41
C ILE A 119 -6.53 -3.88 5.32
N GLN A 120 -7.34 -2.98 4.76
CA GLN A 120 -8.21 -2.13 5.56
C GLN A 120 -9.63 -2.69 5.59
N PRO A 121 -10.15 -3.17 6.73
CA PRO A 121 -11.55 -3.54 6.89
C PRO A 121 -12.45 -2.31 6.68
N ILE A 122 -13.51 -2.44 5.86
CA ILE A 122 -14.52 -1.39 5.65
C ILE A 122 -15.83 -1.77 6.32
N GLY A 123 -16.13 -3.05 6.45
CA GLY A 123 -17.33 -3.59 7.05
C GLY A 123 -17.03 -4.85 7.85
N ASP A 124 -18.07 -5.63 8.14
CA ASP A 124 -17.89 -6.86 8.91
C ASP A 124 -17.15 -7.95 8.14
N ASN A 125 -17.37 -8.00 6.82
CA ASN A 125 -16.78 -9.03 5.95
C ASN A 125 -16.03 -8.43 4.73
N ASP A 126 -15.99 -7.11 4.61
CA ASP A 126 -15.34 -6.42 3.49
C ASP A 126 -14.01 -5.79 3.92
N ALA A 127 -12.99 -5.96 3.11
CA ALA A 127 -11.70 -5.31 3.27
C ALA A 127 -11.16 -4.80 1.95
N VAL A 128 -10.37 -3.73 1.98
CA VAL A 128 -9.75 -3.16 0.79
C VAL A 128 -8.24 -3.16 0.87
N ILE A 129 -7.61 -3.35 -0.28
CA ILE A 129 -6.19 -3.21 -0.48
C ILE A 129 -5.93 -1.81 -1.03
N LEU A 130 -5.45 -0.90 -0.17
CA LEU A 130 -5.20 0.50 -0.52
C LEU A 130 -3.80 0.72 -1.12
N ASP A 131 -2.83 -0.12 -0.79
CA ASP A 131 -1.45 0.07 -1.18
C ASP A 131 -1.30 0.11 -2.71
N LYS A 132 -0.35 0.94 -3.16
CA LYS A 132 0.03 1.04 -4.57
C LYS A 132 1.14 0.04 -4.86
N TYR A 133 0.90 -0.83 -5.82
CA TYR A 133 1.86 -1.82 -6.30
C TYR A 133 2.44 -1.39 -7.65
N GLU A 134 3.45 -2.13 -8.13
CA GLU A 134 4.05 -1.90 -9.46
C GLU A 134 3.06 -2.16 -10.60
N LEU A 135 2.11 -3.08 -10.39
CA LEU A 135 1.00 -3.32 -11.31
C LEU A 135 -0.20 -2.44 -10.98
N SER A 136 -0.99 -2.13 -12.00
CA SER A 136 -2.26 -1.41 -11.84
C SER A 136 -3.28 -2.24 -11.05
N LYS A 137 -4.23 -1.58 -10.39
CA LYS A 137 -5.31 -2.27 -9.66
C LYS A 137 -6.11 -3.22 -10.56
N SER A 138 -6.36 -2.80 -11.81
CA SER A 138 -7.08 -3.61 -12.80
C SER A 138 -6.32 -4.88 -13.18
N GLU A 139 -5.00 -4.79 -13.34
CA GLU A 139 -4.16 -5.97 -13.63
C GLU A 139 -4.07 -6.92 -12.46
N ILE A 140 -3.94 -6.40 -11.22
CA ILE A 140 -3.96 -7.20 -10.01
C ILE A 140 -5.31 -7.90 -9.87
N PHE A 141 -6.42 -7.17 -10.08
CA PHE A 141 -7.76 -7.72 -10.04
C PHE A 141 -7.93 -8.87 -11.04
N ARG A 142 -7.51 -8.66 -12.31
CA ARG A 142 -7.60 -9.71 -13.34
C ARG A 142 -6.88 -10.98 -12.94
N LYS A 143 -5.66 -10.86 -12.40
CA LYS A 143 -4.84 -12.00 -11.95
C LYS A 143 -5.43 -12.71 -10.74
N LEU A 144 -5.93 -11.95 -9.76
CA LEU A 144 -6.60 -12.50 -8.58
C LEU A 144 -7.89 -13.23 -8.99
N LYS A 145 -8.69 -12.63 -9.87
CA LYS A 145 -9.95 -13.20 -10.34
C LYS A 145 -9.72 -14.49 -11.11
N GLU A 146 -8.73 -14.53 -12.00
CA GLU A 146 -8.35 -15.72 -12.76
C GLU A 146 -8.03 -16.90 -11.81
N LYS A 147 -7.23 -16.67 -10.77
CA LYS A 147 -6.89 -17.70 -9.78
C LYS A 147 -8.08 -18.09 -8.90
N PHE A 148 -8.86 -17.12 -8.45
CA PHE A 148 -10.06 -17.34 -7.64
C PHE A 148 -11.12 -18.18 -8.40
N GLU A 149 -11.37 -17.88 -9.67
CA GLU A 149 -12.30 -18.67 -10.51
C GLU A 149 -11.75 -20.07 -10.80
N GLY A 150 -10.43 -20.19 -11.00
CA GLY A 150 -9.76 -21.48 -11.19
C GLY A 150 -9.93 -22.41 -9.99
N GLU A 151 -9.73 -21.92 -8.77
CA GLU A 151 -9.93 -22.70 -7.54
C GLU A 151 -11.40 -23.09 -7.32
N ASN A 152 -12.32 -22.13 -7.53
CA ASN A 152 -13.75 -22.42 -7.38
C ASN A 152 -14.27 -23.46 -8.36
N ASN A 153 -13.72 -23.52 -9.58
CA ASN A 153 -14.06 -24.54 -10.58
C ASN A 153 -13.45 -25.92 -10.23
N ALA A 154 -12.26 -25.93 -9.65
CA ALA A 154 -11.62 -27.18 -9.19
C ALA A 154 -12.38 -27.83 -8.01
N ASN A 155 -12.93 -27.02 -7.11
CA ASN A 155 -13.69 -27.47 -5.93
C ASN A 155 -15.16 -27.89 -6.26
N ARG A 156 -15.64 -27.67 -7.50
CA ARG A 156 -16.98 -28.10 -7.95
C ARG A 156 -17.00 -29.42 -8.68
N LYS A 157 -15.85 -30.00 -8.95
CA LYS A 157 -15.71 -31.36 -9.53
C LYS A 157 -15.49 -32.39 -8.42
#